data_5f6dc89fe4d1abd769d8204432992341
#
_entry.id   5f6dc89fe4d1abd769d8204432992341
#
_cell.length_a   1.000
_cell.length_b   1.000
_cell.length_c   1.000
_cell.angle_alpha   90.00
_cell.angle_beta   90.00
_cell.angle_gamma   90.00
#
_symmetry.space_group_name_H-M   'P 1'
#
loop_
_entity.id
_entity.type
_entity.pdbx_description
1 polymer ?
#
loop_
_entity_poly.entity_id
_entity_poly.type
_entity_poly.pdbx_seq_one_letter_code
_entity_poly.pdbx_strand_id
1 'polypeptide(L)'
;MSGVVAAGFFDGVHLGHRKILEGADAALTFKNHPSSVLHPEAEPTLLMTFAEKEEVIKSCGVKKVIALDFTRELASEPPEKFIEFLSSFSKIRCGADWRFGKGAKGNAEFLRARGFDVEVVQYAEFQGERISSTRIRSALKKGDLESANAMLGRNWSVLGEIVAGKGVGRALGYPTVNLKILNTPPELPSGVYEVLVFGVKAIANWGYAPTMGDAAWVEKTLEIHFKGDTPKAFDDIAKSNQVKIEFARFIRQERKFANFEELKRQIKEDCEKVFN
;
A
#
# COMPACT_ATOMS: atom_id res chain seq x y z
N MET A 1 -25.95 -21.85 3.42
CA MET A 1 -25.79 -20.42 3.20
C MET A 1 -25.36 -20.20 1.75
N SER A 2 -25.87 -19.20 1.10
CA SER A 2 -25.57 -18.90 -0.30
C SER A 2 -24.67 -17.67 -0.33
N GLY A 3 -23.46 -17.79 -0.85
CA GLY A 3 -22.56 -16.65 -1.00
C GLY A 3 -21.23 -17.08 -1.58
N VAL A 4 -20.54 -16.14 -2.22
CA VAL A 4 -19.22 -16.32 -2.82
C VAL A 4 -18.16 -15.72 -1.90
N VAL A 5 -17.12 -16.49 -1.58
CA VAL A 5 -15.95 -15.97 -0.84
C VAL A 5 -14.72 -15.92 -1.73
N ALA A 6 -14.04 -14.77 -1.73
CA ALA A 6 -12.72 -14.61 -2.32
C ALA A 6 -11.66 -14.89 -1.25
N ALA A 7 -10.74 -15.82 -1.50
CA ALA A 7 -9.68 -16.19 -0.55
C ALA A 7 -8.29 -15.76 -1.06
N GLY A 8 -7.55 -15.03 -0.22
CA GLY A 8 -6.21 -14.54 -0.57
C GLY A 8 -5.63 -13.62 0.48
N PHE A 9 -4.32 -13.33 0.39
CA PHE A 9 -3.69 -12.34 1.27
C PHE A 9 -4.00 -10.89 0.83
N PHE A 10 -4.16 -10.66 -0.48
CA PHE A 10 -4.57 -9.39 -1.09
C PHE A 10 -3.68 -8.18 -0.77
N ASP A 11 -2.36 -8.38 -0.60
CA ASP A 11 -1.47 -7.24 -0.41
C ASP A 11 -1.44 -6.32 -1.63
N GLY A 12 -1.74 -5.05 -1.40
CA GLY A 12 -1.88 -4.04 -2.45
C GLY A 12 -3.20 -4.06 -3.20
N VAL A 13 -4.07 -5.07 -3.06
CA VAL A 13 -5.35 -5.22 -3.80
C VAL A 13 -5.21 -4.78 -5.26
N HIS A 14 -4.16 -5.30 -5.95
CA HIS A 14 -3.85 -4.99 -7.34
C HIS A 14 -4.88 -5.57 -8.33
N LEU A 15 -4.80 -5.23 -9.60
CA LEU A 15 -5.77 -5.64 -10.62
C LEU A 15 -6.00 -7.16 -10.66
N GLY A 16 -4.97 -7.98 -10.41
CA GLY A 16 -5.13 -9.44 -10.29
C GLY A 16 -5.98 -9.84 -9.07
N HIS A 17 -5.81 -9.17 -7.94
CA HIS A 17 -6.64 -9.39 -6.74
C HIS A 17 -8.09 -8.95 -6.97
N ARG A 18 -8.30 -7.81 -7.66
CA ARG A 18 -9.64 -7.31 -7.97
C ARG A 18 -10.45 -8.31 -8.81
N LYS A 19 -9.83 -9.02 -9.75
CA LYS A 19 -10.49 -10.10 -10.50
C LYS A 19 -10.98 -11.23 -9.58
N ILE A 20 -10.23 -11.57 -8.51
CA ILE A 20 -10.64 -12.59 -7.55
C ILE A 20 -11.82 -12.08 -6.69
N LEU A 21 -11.78 -10.79 -6.31
CA LEU A 21 -12.81 -10.14 -5.48
C LEU A 21 -14.12 -9.84 -6.23
N GLU A 22 -14.07 -9.76 -7.55
CA GLU A 22 -15.22 -9.43 -8.39
C GLU A 22 -16.36 -10.43 -8.18
N GLY A 23 -17.56 -9.91 -7.80
CA GLY A 23 -18.74 -10.73 -7.52
C GLY A 23 -18.67 -11.55 -6.22
N ALA A 24 -17.65 -11.36 -5.39
CA ALA A 24 -17.60 -12.01 -4.08
C ALA A 24 -18.43 -11.25 -3.04
N ASP A 25 -19.20 -11.97 -2.24
CA ASP A 25 -19.93 -11.40 -1.09
C ASP A 25 -19.01 -11.15 0.10
N ALA A 26 -17.99 -11.99 0.25
CA ALA A 26 -16.99 -11.90 1.32
C ALA A 26 -15.57 -12.08 0.80
N ALA A 27 -14.61 -11.51 1.52
CA ALA A 27 -13.19 -11.77 1.34
C ALA A 27 -12.61 -12.39 2.62
N LEU A 28 -11.92 -13.52 2.48
CA LEU A 28 -11.16 -14.17 3.54
C LEU A 28 -9.68 -13.83 3.36
N THR A 29 -9.10 -13.17 4.34
CA THR A 29 -7.70 -12.69 4.30
C THR A 29 -7.06 -12.73 5.67
N PHE A 30 -5.75 -12.39 5.75
CA PHE A 30 -5.03 -12.25 7.01
C PHE A 30 -4.76 -10.78 7.32
N LYS A 31 -4.76 -10.41 8.62
CA LYS A 31 -4.39 -9.06 9.07
C LYS A 31 -2.89 -8.81 8.90
N ASN A 32 -2.07 -9.78 9.31
CA ASN A 32 -0.61 -9.76 9.23
C ASN A 32 -0.10 -10.68 8.12
N HIS A 33 1.12 -10.41 7.64
CA HIS A 33 1.71 -11.25 6.59
C HIS A 33 2.16 -12.60 7.16
N PRO A 34 1.87 -13.73 6.49
CA PRO A 34 2.32 -15.05 6.96
C PRO A 34 3.83 -15.12 7.20
N SER A 35 4.65 -14.46 6.37
CA SER A 35 6.11 -14.46 6.56
C SER A 35 6.56 -13.79 7.87
N SER A 36 5.84 -12.80 8.40
CA SER A 36 6.22 -12.17 9.67
C SER A 36 6.16 -13.13 10.87
N VAL A 37 5.40 -14.23 10.73
CA VAL A 37 5.27 -15.27 11.74
C VAL A 37 6.19 -16.47 11.44
N LEU A 38 6.31 -16.84 10.16
CA LEU A 38 7.10 -17.99 9.72
C LEU A 38 8.60 -17.66 9.64
N HIS A 39 8.94 -16.43 9.31
CA HIS A 39 10.29 -15.91 9.09
C HIS A 39 10.45 -14.56 9.76
N PRO A 40 10.45 -14.47 11.12
CA PRO A 40 10.47 -13.19 11.85
C PRO A 40 11.71 -12.33 11.54
N GLU A 41 12.80 -12.96 11.08
CA GLU A 41 14.03 -12.29 10.65
C GLU A 41 13.90 -11.53 9.32
N ALA A 42 12.89 -11.86 8.52
CA ALA A 42 12.61 -11.25 7.22
C ALA A 42 11.25 -10.54 7.26
N GLU A 43 11.19 -9.36 7.90
CA GLU A 43 9.95 -8.60 7.96
C GLU A 43 9.52 -8.18 6.55
N PRO A 44 8.35 -8.65 6.07
CA PRO A 44 7.89 -8.33 4.74
C PRO A 44 7.42 -6.87 4.67
N THR A 45 7.93 -6.11 3.72
CA THR A 45 7.39 -4.80 3.42
C THR A 45 6.03 -4.96 2.74
N LEU A 46 4.98 -4.36 3.30
CA LEU A 46 3.63 -4.42 2.75
C LEU A 46 3.34 -3.22 1.86
N LEU A 47 2.55 -3.44 0.80
CA LEU A 47 2.14 -2.37 -0.12
C LEU A 47 1.15 -1.40 0.53
N MET A 48 0.46 -1.84 1.60
CA MET A 48 -0.55 -1.07 2.32
C MET A 48 -0.77 -1.64 3.72
N THR A 49 -1.32 -0.83 4.61
CA THR A 49 -1.79 -1.27 5.93
C THR A 49 -3.01 -2.18 5.82
N PHE A 50 -3.33 -2.90 6.90
CA PHE A 50 -4.55 -3.73 6.91
C PHE A 50 -5.82 -2.87 6.79
N ALA A 51 -5.89 -1.71 7.42
CA ALA A 51 -7.03 -0.82 7.34
C ALA A 51 -7.29 -0.34 5.90
N GLU A 52 -6.23 0.08 5.19
CA GLU A 52 -6.32 0.44 3.77
C GLU A 52 -6.74 -0.76 2.91
N LYS A 53 -6.21 -1.95 3.19
CA LYS A 53 -6.57 -3.19 2.50
C LYS A 53 -8.07 -3.49 2.64
N GLU A 54 -8.60 -3.40 3.83
CA GLU A 54 -10.02 -3.62 4.11
C GLU A 54 -10.90 -2.61 3.36
N GLU A 55 -10.53 -1.33 3.37
CA GLU A 55 -11.23 -0.26 2.64
C GLU A 55 -11.26 -0.54 1.13
N VAL A 56 -10.08 -0.86 0.54
CA VAL A 56 -9.99 -1.13 -0.90
C VAL A 56 -10.71 -2.42 -1.28
N ILE A 57 -10.71 -3.47 -0.45
CA ILE A 57 -11.51 -4.68 -0.68
C ILE A 57 -13.00 -4.34 -0.70
N LYS A 58 -13.48 -3.55 0.25
CA LYS A 58 -14.89 -3.11 0.31
C LYS A 58 -15.25 -2.25 -0.91
N SER A 59 -14.35 -1.40 -1.39
CA SER A 59 -14.57 -0.60 -2.61
C SER A 59 -14.71 -1.45 -3.88
N CYS A 60 -14.25 -2.72 -3.86
CA CYS A 60 -14.49 -3.69 -4.93
C CYS A 60 -15.89 -4.33 -4.90
N GLY A 61 -16.79 -3.89 -4.01
CA GLY A 61 -18.16 -4.41 -3.88
C GLY A 61 -18.32 -5.56 -2.87
N VAL A 62 -17.25 -5.94 -2.18
CA VAL A 62 -17.26 -6.98 -1.14
C VAL A 62 -17.95 -6.44 0.11
N LYS A 63 -19.00 -7.15 0.58
CA LYS A 63 -19.82 -6.74 1.72
C LYS A 63 -19.17 -7.03 3.07
N LYS A 64 -18.39 -8.12 3.16
CA LYS A 64 -17.77 -8.59 4.42
C LYS A 64 -16.33 -8.97 4.24
N VAL A 65 -15.45 -8.44 5.07
CA VAL A 65 -14.05 -8.87 5.16
C VAL A 65 -13.89 -9.75 6.40
N ILE A 66 -13.47 -11.00 6.20
CA ILE A 66 -13.16 -11.98 7.25
C ILE A 66 -11.64 -11.97 7.38
N ALA A 67 -11.17 -11.28 8.41
CA ALA A 67 -9.74 -11.11 8.65
C ALA A 67 -9.28 -11.98 9.82
N LEU A 68 -8.42 -12.93 9.52
CA LEU A 68 -7.82 -13.81 10.51
C LEU A 68 -6.45 -13.27 10.93
N ASP A 69 -6.10 -13.45 12.20
CA ASP A 69 -4.72 -13.26 12.64
C ASP A 69 -3.92 -14.51 12.25
N PHE A 70 -2.86 -14.36 11.45
CA PHE A 70 -2.00 -15.47 11.12
C PHE A 70 -1.03 -15.67 12.27
N THR A 71 -1.19 -16.79 12.99
CA THR A 71 -0.39 -17.18 14.16
C THR A 71 0.38 -18.46 13.89
N ARG A 72 1.33 -18.81 14.75
CA ARG A 72 2.06 -20.09 14.65
C ARG A 72 1.13 -21.29 14.83
N GLU A 73 0.10 -21.16 15.68
CA GLU A 73 -0.94 -22.16 15.88
C GLU A 73 -1.70 -22.38 14.58
N LEU A 74 -2.23 -21.30 13.95
CA LEU A 74 -2.94 -21.40 12.68
C LEU A 74 -2.04 -21.97 11.56
N ALA A 75 -0.77 -21.58 11.51
CA ALA A 75 0.21 -22.10 10.55
C ALA A 75 0.49 -23.59 10.70
N SER A 76 0.32 -24.13 11.92
CA SER A 76 0.54 -25.56 12.24
C SER A 76 -0.70 -26.43 12.03
N GLU A 77 -1.87 -25.81 11.84
CA GLU A 77 -3.14 -26.53 11.64
C GLU A 77 -3.21 -27.22 10.27
N PRO A 78 -3.72 -28.43 10.22
CA PRO A 78 -3.91 -29.14 8.96
C PRO A 78 -4.93 -28.40 8.06
N PRO A 79 -4.84 -28.59 6.71
CA PRO A 79 -5.72 -27.85 5.80
C PRO A 79 -7.22 -28.15 6.03
N GLU A 80 -7.58 -29.29 6.64
CA GLU A 80 -8.94 -29.64 7.03
C GLU A 80 -9.55 -28.61 8.01
N LYS A 81 -8.74 -28.10 8.94
CA LYS A 81 -9.18 -27.08 9.90
C LYS A 81 -9.47 -25.74 9.22
N PHE A 82 -8.69 -25.39 8.20
CA PHE A 82 -8.93 -24.15 7.45
C PHE A 82 -10.26 -24.18 6.68
N ILE A 83 -10.75 -25.37 6.30
CA ILE A 83 -12.04 -25.53 5.62
C ILE A 83 -13.18 -24.98 6.47
N GLU A 84 -13.10 -25.02 7.79
CA GLU A 84 -14.15 -24.52 8.69
C GLU A 84 -14.50 -23.03 8.39
N PHE A 85 -13.50 -22.21 8.03
CA PHE A 85 -13.71 -20.80 7.63
C PHE A 85 -14.44 -20.66 6.28
N LEU A 86 -14.39 -21.69 5.44
CA LEU A 86 -14.95 -21.69 4.09
C LEU A 86 -16.31 -22.40 4.01
N SER A 87 -16.65 -23.24 4.99
CA SER A 87 -17.79 -24.15 4.97
C SER A 87 -19.17 -23.46 4.87
N SER A 88 -19.23 -22.19 5.24
CA SER A 88 -20.47 -21.40 5.17
C SER A 88 -20.75 -20.81 3.79
N PHE A 89 -19.85 -20.95 2.81
CA PHE A 89 -19.97 -20.40 1.48
C PHE A 89 -20.29 -21.47 0.45
N SER A 90 -21.06 -21.08 -0.58
CA SER A 90 -21.43 -21.98 -1.68
C SER A 90 -20.34 -22.06 -2.76
N LYS A 91 -19.53 -21.00 -2.91
CA LYS A 91 -18.46 -20.91 -3.90
C LYS A 91 -17.24 -20.21 -3.33
N ILE A 92 -16.05 -20.69 -3.70
CA ILE A 92 -14.76 -20.13 -3.31
C ILE A 92 -14.05 -19.62 -4.57
N ARG A 93 -13.59 -18.38 -4.57
CA ARG A 93 -12.75 -17.80 -5.62
C ARG A 93 -11.34 -17.58 -5.09
N CYS A 94 -10.34 -18.05 -5.83
CA CYS A 94 -8.93 -17.90 -5.45
C CYS A 94 -8.01 -17.82 -6.67
N GLY A 95 -6.77 -17.37 -6.45
CA GLY A 95 -5.73 -17.45 -7.47
C GLY A 95 -5.17 -18.87 -7.61
N ALA A 96 -4.55 -19.17 -8.74
CA ALA A 96 -3.98 -20.50 -9.03
C ALA A 96 -2.84 -20.89 -8.06
N ASP A 97 -2.15 -19.92 -7.49
CA ASP A 97 -1.07 -20.12 -6.52
C ASP A 97 -1.52 -20.06 -5.07
N TRP A 98 -2.83 -19.90 -4.82
CA TRP A 98 -3.34 -19.84 -3.46
C TRP A 98 -3.13 -21.15 -2.71
N ARG A 99 -2.58 -21.06 -1.50
CA ARG A 99 -2.28 -22.18 -0.62
C ARG A 99 -2.70 -21.88 0.82
N PHE A 100 -3.03 -22.93 1.58
CA PHE A 100 -3.43 -22.82 2.98
C PHE A 100 -3.06 -24.07 3.78
N GLY A 101 -3.20 -23.96 5.11
CA GLY A 101 -2.90 -25.04 6.04
C GLY A 101 -1.41 -25.35 6.16
N LYS A 102 -1.08 -26.25 7.09
CA LYS A 102 0.30 -26.63 7.42
C LYS A 102 1.11 -27.05 6.19
N GLY A 103 2.25 -26.39 6.00
CA GLY A 103 3.14 -26.68 4.88
C GLY A 103 2.55 -26.37 3.51
N ALA A 104 1.56 -25.46 3.44
CA ALA A 104 0.89 -25.05 2.19
C ALA A 104 0.25 -26.25 1.42
N LYS A 105 -0.19 -27.28 2.14
CA LYS A 105 -0.75 -28.50 1.55
C LYS A 105 -2.16 -28.35 0.99
N GLY A 106 -2.93 -27.37 1.48
CA GLY A 106 -4.25 -27.02 0.96
C GLY A 106 -4.14 -26.16 -0.31
N ASN A 107 -4.96 -26.43 -1.29
CA ASN A 107 -5.08 -25.70 -2.57
C ASN A 107 -6.50 -25.87 -3.16
N ALA A 108 -6.74 -25.38 -4.37
CA ALA A 108 -8.04 -25.49 -5.05
C ALA A 108 -8.46 -26.95 -5.29
N GLU A 109 -7.54 -27.82 -5.70
CA GLU A 109 -7.81 -29.25 -5.94
C GLU A 109 -8.19 -29.97 -4.65
N PHE A 110 -7.48 -29.65 -3.54
CA PHE A 110 -7.78 -30.18 -2.21
C PHE A 110 -9.23 -29.87 -1.79
N LEU A 111 -9.72 -28.66 -2.08
CA LEU A 111 -11.10 -28.26 -1.77
C LEU A 111 -12.10 -28.95 -2.70
N ARG A 112 -11.83 -29.02 -4.01
CA ARG A 112 -12.69 -29.70 -4.98
C ARG A 112 -12.87 -31.18 -4.64
N ALA A 113 -11.79 -31.87 -4.23
CA ALA A 113 -11.86 -33.25 -3.78
C ALA A 113 -12.76 -33.46 -2.56
N ARG A 114 -13.10 -32.39 -1.84
CA ARG A 114 -14.01 -32.39 -0.68
C ARG A 114 -15.38 -31.80 -0.98
N GLY A 115 -15.70 -31.62 -2.27
CA GLY A 115 -17.03 -31.20 -2.72
C GLY A 115 -17.28 -29.69 -2.74
N PHE A 116 -16.25 -28.87 -2.58
CA PHE A 116 -16.40 -27.42 -2.70
C PHE A 116 -16.43 -26.97 -4.18
N ASP A 117 -17.33 -26.02 -4.49
CA ASP A 117 -17.27 -25.30 -5.77
C ASP A 117 -16.13 -24.26 -5.71
N VAL A 118 -15.08 -24.49 -6.48
CA VAL A 118 -13.89 -23.63 -6.49
C VAL A 118 -13.61 -23.09 -7.88
N GLU A 119 -13.68 -21.77 -8.02
CA GLU A 119 -13.26 -21.03 -9.21
C GLU A 119 -11.82 -20.53 -9.04
N VAL A 120 -10.93 -21.04 -9.87
CA VAL A 120 -9.57 -20.54 -9.97
C VAL A 120 -9.53 -19.42 -11.00
N VAL A 121 -9.30 -18.18 -10.51
CA VAL A 121 -9.30 -16.98 -11.34
C VAL A 121 -7.95 -16.83 -12.03
N GLN A 122 -7.99 -16.56 -13.35
CA GLN A 122 -6.79 -16.34 -14.15
C GLN A 122 -6.06 -15.06 -13.75
N TYR A 123 -4.74 -15.08 -13.84
CA TYR A 123 -3.90 -13.93 -13.54
C TYR A 123 -4.24 -12.73 -14.43
N ALA A 124 -4.12 -11.53 -13.85
CA ALA A 124 -4.05 -10.31 -14.64
C ALA A 124 -2.61 -10.07 -15.09
N GLU A 125 -2.45 -9.50 -16.27
CA GLU A 125 -1.14 -9.19 -16.85
C GLU A 125 -1.00 -7.68 -17.08
N PHE A 126 0.24 -7.22 -17.02
CA PHE A 126 0.67 -5.90 -17.41
C PHE A 126 1.95 -6.04 -18.22
N GLN A 127 1.95 -5.53 -19.46
CA GLN A 127 3.07 -5.66 -20.41
C GLN A 127 3.50 -7.13 -20.65
N GLY A 128 2.51 -8.04 -20.78
CA GLY A 128 2.78 -9.46 -21.06
C GLY A 128 3.27 -10.28 -19.88
N GLU A 129 3.37 -9.70 -18.68
CA GLU A 129 3.80 -10.40 -17.49
C GLU A 129 2.73 -10.34 -16.39
N ARG A 130 2.66 -11.40 -15.57
CA ARG A 130 1.75 -11.49 -14.45
C ARG A 130 1.91 -10.32 -13.49
N ILE A 131 0.79 -9.71 -13.08
CA ILE A 131 0.74 -8.74 -11.99
C ILE A 131 0.87 -9.47 -10.63
N SER A 132 1.78 -8.99 -9.77
CA SER A 132 1.96 -9.51 -8.42
C SER A 132 2.44 -8.42 -7.46
N SER A 133 2.19 -8.60 -6.14
CA SER A 133 2.69 -7.67 -5.11
C SER A 133 4.22 -7.55 -5.14
N THR A 134 4.94 -8.63 -5.45
CA THR A 134 6.41 -8.63 -5.59
C THR A 134 6.87 -7.74 -6.74
N ARG A 135 6.20 -7.83 -7.90
CA ARG A 135 6.52 -7.01 -9.07
C ARG A 135 6.23 -5.53 -8.81
N ILE A 136 5.13 -5.24 -8.10
CA ILE A 136 4.79 -3.86 -7.70
C ILE A 136 5.85 -3.29 -6.74
N ARG A 137 6.29 -4.06 -5.72
CA ARG A 137 7.39 -3.63 -4.84
C ARG A 137 8.68 -3.37 -5.60
N SER A 138 9.00 -4.21 -6.59
CA SER A 138 10.17 -4.02 -7.45
C SER A 138 10.08 -2.75 -8.28
N ALA A 139 8.91 -2.41 -8.82
CA ALA A 139 8.67 -1.16 -9.55
C ALA A 139 8.83 0.06 -8.62
N LEU A 140 8.22 0.04 -7.43
CA LEU A 140 8.37 1.09 -6.43
C LEU A 140 9.84 1.30 -6.04
N LYS A 141 10.59 0.23 -5.78
CA LYS A 141 12.01 0.30 -5.44
C LYS A 141 12.87 0.95 -6.54
N LYS A 142 12.47 0.81 -7.78
CA LYS A 142 13.12 1.45 -8.95
C LYS A 142 12.64 2.88 -9.19
N GLY A 143 11.62 3.35 -8.46
CA GLY A 143 10.96 4.64 -8.71
C GLY A 143 9.99 4.63 -9.89
N ASP A 144 9.69 3.46 -10.44
CA ASP A 144 8.74 3.28 -11.55
C ASP A 144 7.30 3.28 -11.02
N LEU A 145 6.83 4.47 -10.64
CA LEU A 145 5.46 4.69 -10.15
C LEU A 145 4.42 4.45 -11.23
N GLU A 146 4.73 4.72 -12.49
CA GLU A 146 3.81 4.51 -13.60
C GLU A 146 3.41 3.04 -13.70
N SER A 147 4.38 2.14 -13.77
CA SER A 147 4.12 0.68 -13.79
C SER A 147 3.48 0.20 -12.50
N ALA A 148 3.90 0.70 -11.33
CA ALA A 148 3.31 0.32 -10.05
C ALA A 148 1.83 0.70 -9.98
N ASN A 149 1.50 1.95 -10.33
CA ASN A 149 0.14 2.48 -10.33
C ASN A 149 -0.75 1.78 -11.38
N ALA A 150 -0.20 1.50 -12.58
CA ALA A 150 -0.91 0.73 -13.61
C ALA A 150 -1.26 -0.68 -13.12
N MET A 151 -0.34 -1.38 -12.46
CA MET A 151 -0.59 -2.71 -11.89
C MET A 151 -1.57 -2.68 -10.71
N LEU A 152 -1.54 -1.63 -9.90
CA LEU A 152 -2.49 -1.42 -8.79
C LEU A 152 -3.88 -1.00 -9.28
N GLY A 153 -3.98 -0.34 -10.45
CA GLY A 153 -5.18 0.31 -10.95
C GLY A 153 -5.60 1.55 -10.13
N ARG A 154 -4.64 2.14 -9.40
CA ARG A 154 -4.74 3.37 -8.63
C ARG A 154 -3.36 3.86 -8.25
N ASN A 155 -3.25 5.11 -7.77
CA ASN A 155 -2.00 5.58 -7.19
C ASN A 155 -1.63 4.76 -5.94
N TRP A 156 -0.36 4.38 -5.83
CA TRP A 156 0.17 3.82 -4.59
C TRP A 156 0.17 4.89 -3.50
N SER A 157 -0.13 4.51 -2.26
CA SER A 157 -0.28 5.45 -1.16
C SER A 157 0.44 5.02 0.10
N VAL A 158 0.74 6.00 0.95
CA VAL A 158 1.20 5.82 2.32
C VAL A 158 0.31 6.60 3.29
N LEU A 159 0.28 6.18 4.55
CA LEU A 159 -0.32 6.93 5.64
C LEU A 159 0.77 7.67 6.40
N GLY A 160 0.55 8.96 6.65
CA GLY A 160 1.42 9.81 7.46
C GLY A 160 0.67 10.47 8.61
N GLU A 161 1.38 10.77 9.67
CA GLU A 161 0.93 11.60 10.79
C GLU A 161 1.56 12.97 10.70
N ILE A 162 0.76 14.04 10.93
CA ILE A 162 1.27 15.41 10.89
C ILE A 162 2.20 15.64 12.07
N VAL A 163 3.40 16.13 11.77
CA VAL A 163 4.41 16.47 12.77
C VAL A 163 4.90 17.91 12.61
N ALA A 164 5.42 18.48 13.68
CA ALA A 164 6.02 19.81 13.62
C ALA A 164 7.27 19.79 12.71
N GLY A 165 7.32 20.71 11.74
CA GLY A 165 8.46 20.90 10.85
C GLY A 165 9.37 22.05 11.28
N LYS A 166 10.54 22.13 10.66
CA LYS A 166 11.53 23.21 10.90
C LYS A 166 11.10 24.58 10.37
N GLY A 167 10.00 24.68 9.61
CA GLY A 167 9.45 25.94 9.08
C GLY A 167 10.25 26.58 7.93
N VAL A 168 11.24 25.90 7.38
CA VAL A 168 12.11 26.44 6.30
C VAL A 168 11.27 26.78 5.05
N GLY A 169 10.34 25.93 4.65
CA GLY A 169 9.46 26.18 3.52
C GLY A 169 8.64 27.47 3.67
N ARG A 170 8.10 27.73 4.88
CA ARG A 170 7.36 28.97 5.17
C ARG A 170 8.23 30.20 5.00
N ALA A 171 9.49 30.17 5.46
CA ALA A 171 10.45 31.28 5.29
C ALA A 171 10.77 31.59 3.82
N LEU A 172 10.68 30.58 2.96
CA LEU A 172 10.90 30.71 1.50
C LEU A 172 9.65 31.09 0.72
N GLY A 173 8.48 31.22 1.37
CA GLY A 173 7.19 31.47 0.72
C GLY A 173 6.50 30.22 0.18
N TYR A 174 6.99 29.04 0.56
CA TYR A 174 6.42 27.74 0.19
C TYR A 174 6.09 26.95 1.46
N PRO A 175 4.95 27.21 2.12
CA PRO A 175 4.58 26.50 3.33
C PRO A 175 4.49 24.99 3.08
N THR A 176 5.07 24.21 4.00
CA THR A 176 5.11 22.76 3.92
C THR A 176 4.41 22.13 5.12
N VAL A 177 3.76 20.98 4.90
CA VAL A 177 3.28 20.09 5.93
C VAL A 177 4.26 18.92 6.05
N ASN A 178 4.73 18.65 7.26
CA ASN A 178 5.65 17.55 7.52
C ASN A 178 4.88 16.36 8.06
N LEU A 179 5.20 15.18 7.55
CA LEU A 179 4.54 13.93 7.90
C LEU A 179 5.58 12.87 8.32
N LYS A 180 5.28 12.19 9.42
CA LYS A 180 5.94 10.95 9.82
C LYS A 180 5.18 9.79 9.21
N ILE A 181 5.86 8.89 8.52
CA ILE A 181 5.24 7.71 7.90
C ILE A 181 4.92 6.68 8.98
N LEU A 182 3.67 6.17 8.97
CA LEU A 182 3.14 5.29 10.02
C LEU A 182 3.38 3.81 9.78
N ASN A 183 3.70 3.43 8.56
CA ASN A 183 3.97 2.03 8.18
C ASN A 183 5.38 1.89 7.62
N THR A 184 5.86 0.66 7.47
CA THR A 184 7.11 0.36 6.77
C THR A 184 6.78 0.09 5.29
N PRO A 185 6.71 1.15 4.44
CA PRO A 185 6.38 0.98 3.04
C PRO A 185 7.55 0.36 2.27
N PRO A 186 7.31 -0.16 1.06
CA PRO A 186 8.38 -0.51 0.13
C PRO A 186 9.36 0.64 -0.05
N GLU A 187 10.62 0.32 -0.27
CA GLU A 187 11.62 1.32 -0.58
C GLU A 187 11.21 2.08 -1.85
N LEU A 188 11.07 3.38 -1.70
CA LEU A 188 10.93 4.32 -2.80
C LEU A 188 12.17 5.20 -2.82
N PRO A 189 12.80 5.50 -3.97
CA PRO A 189 13.96 6.37 -4.06
C PRO A 189 13.71 7.74 -3.40
N SER A 190 14.71 8.28 -2.72
CA SER A 190 14.63 9.65 -2.22
C SER A 190 14.51 10.62 -3.38
N GLY A 191 13.58 11.58 -3.26
CA GLY A 191 13.32 12.53 -4.34
C GLY A 191 12.07 13.34 -4.18
N VAL A 192 11.76 14.07 -5.23
CA VAL A 192 10.57 14.92 -5.34
C VAL A 192 9.53 14.21 -6.19
N TYR A 193 8.31 14.21 -5.72
CA TYR A 193 7.17 13.49 -6.31
C TYR A 193 5.96 14.40 -6.47
N GLU A 194 5.21 14.18 -7.53
CA GLU A 194 3.82 14.64 -7.60
C GLU A 194 2.95 13.68 -6.79
N VAL A 195 2.14 14.24 -5.90
CA VAL A 195 1.23 13.48 -5.04
C VAL A 195 -0.16 14.08 -5.05
N LEU A 196 -1.15 13.29 -4.66
CA LEU A 196 -2.48 13.76 -4.33
C LEU A 196 -2.72 13.60 -2.83
N VAL A 197 -3.23 14.63 -2.21
CA VAL A 197 -3.65 14.65 -0.80
C VAL A 197 -5.06 15.20 -0.76
N PHE A 198 -6.04 14.42 -0.30
CA PHE A 198 -7.47 14.74 -0.42
C PHE A 198 -7.93 15.08 -1.83
N GLY A 199 -7.34 14.44 -2.86
CA GLY A 199 -7.60 14.74 -4.26
C GLY A 199 -6.96 16.03 -4.79
N VAL A 200 -6.25 16.79 -3.94
CA VAL A 200 -5.54 18.02 -4.33
C VAL A 200 -4.10 17.68 -4.72
N LYS A 201 -3.65 18.19 -5.87
CA LYS A 201 -2.25 18.04 -6.30
C LYS A 201 -1.31 18.76 -5.34
N ALA A 202 -0.20 18.11 -5.03
CA ALA A 202 0.87 18.65 -4.22
C ALA A 202 2.23 18.10 -4.68
N ILE A 203 3.30 18.73 -4.19
CA ILE A 203 4.67 18.26 -4.34
C ILE A 203 5.09 17.65 -3.02
N ALA A 204 5.65 16.46 -3.07
CA ALA A 204 6.20 15.78 -1.91
C ALA A 204 7.72 15.61 -2.05
N ASN A 205 8.47 15.99 -1.03
CA ASN A 205 9.85 15.59 -0.86
C ASN A 205 9.90 14.35 0.02
N TRP A 206 10.25 13.21 -0.57
CA TRP A 206 10.43 11.92 0.09
C TRP A 206 11.91 11.72 0.36
N GLY A 207 12.32 11.78 1.62
CA GLY A 207 13.74 11.70 1.97
C GLY A 207 13.96 11.21 3.40
N TYR A 208 15.19 11.32 3.85
CA TYR A 208 15.57 11.02 5.21
C TYR A 208 15.90 12.33 5.93
N ALA A 209 15.23 12.61 7.03
CA ALA A 209 15.64 13.72 7.89
C ALA A 209 16.95 13.36 8.60
N PRO A 210 17.99 14.19 8.54
CA PRO A 210 19.16 14.01 9.37
C PRO A 210 18.73 14.21 10.84
N THR A 211 18.83 13.15 11.65
CA THR A 211 18.68 13.26 13.10
C THR A 211 19.88 14.03 13.65
N MET A 212 19.62 15.07 14.44
CA MET A 212 20.68 15.76 15.18
C MET A 212 21.05 14.90 16.41
N GLY A 213 22.27 14.33 16.39
CA GLY A 213 22.82 13.47 17.45
C GLY A 213 23.38 12.15 16.91
N ASP A 214 24.14 11.43 17.73
CA ASP A 214 24.82 10.16 17.38
C ASP A 214 23.90 8.95 17.18
N ALA A 215 22.58 9.15 17.09
CA ALA A 215 21.63 8.08 16.84
C ALA A 215 21.55 7.74 15.33
N ALA A 216 22.00 6.56 14.98
CA ALA A 216 22.06 6.02 13.61
C ALA A 216 20.68 5.70 12.99
N TRP A 217 19.57 6.21 13.52
CA TRP A 217 18.22 5.98 13.01
C TRP A 217 17.76 7.19 12.18
N VAL A 218 17.83 7.02 10.88
CA VAL A 218 17.32 8.03 9.93
C VAL A 218 15.84 7.72 9.68
N GLU A 219 14.93 8.47 10.30
CA GLU A 219 13.49 8.35 10.00
C GLU A 219 13.21 8.91 8.60
N LYS A 220 12.41 8.18 7.82
CA LYS A 220 11.87 8.69 6.56
C LYS A 220 10.88 9.80 6.86
N THR A 221 11.09 10.94 6.25
CA THR A 221 10.22 12.11 6.35
C THR A 221 9.59 12.42 5.00
N LEU A 222 8.40 12.95 5.05
CA LEU A 222 7.67 13.40 3.88
C LEU A 222 7.26 14.86 4.11
N GLU A 223 7.82 15.76 3.31
CA GLU A 223 7.43 17.17 3.31
C GLU A 223 6.52 17.42 2.11
N ILE A 224 5.32 17.97 2.35
CA ILE A 224 4.33 18.24 1.31
C ILE A 224 4.15 19.73 1.14
N HIS A 225 4.22 20.20 -0.10
CA HIS A 225 3.96 21.58 -0.50
C HIS A 225 2.76 21.64 -1.46
N PHE A 226 1.81 22.53 -1.19
CA PHE A 226 0.63 22.80 -2.03
C PHE A 226 0.82 24.09 -2.84
N LYS A 227 0.09 24.22 -3.97
CA LYS A 227 -0.01 25.49 -4.69
C LYS A 227 -0.91 26.44 -3.89
N GLY A 228 -0.32 27.45 -3.27
CA GLY A 228 -1.04 28.40 -2.41
C GLY A 228 -1.21 27.89 -0.98
N ASP A 229 -2.36 28.14 -0.38
CA ASP A 229 -2.64 27.75 0.99
C ASP A 229 -2.84 26.26 1.16
N THR A 230 -2.54 25.76 2.35
CA THR A 230 -2.83 24.38 2.73
C THR A 230 -4.35 24.13 2.62
N PRO A 231 -4.79 23.01 2.01
CA PRO A 231 -6.21 22.73 1.91
C PRO A 231 -6.92 22.73 3.26
N LYS A 232 -8.13 23.30 3.34
CA LYS A 232 -8.95 23.34 4.56
C LYS A 232 -9.19 21.96 5.18
N ALA A 233 -9.16 20.89 4.36
CA ALA A 233 -9.24 19.52 4.83
C ALA A 233 -8.15 19.16 5.86
N PHE A 234 -7.02 19.89 5.91
CA PHE A 234 -6.03 19.73 6.96
C PHE A 234 -6.48 20.28 8.31
N ASP A 235 -7.37 21.26 8.34
CA ASP A 235 -7.94 21.78 9.58
C ASP A 235 -8.89 20.75 10.22
N ASP A 236 -9.55 19.92 9.41
CA ASP A 236 -10.46 18.86 9.87
C ASP A 236 -9.73 17.60 10.36
N ILE A 237 -8.47 17.40 9.99
CA ILE A 237 -7.64 16.25 10.38
C ILE A 237 -7.25 16.30 11.87
N ALA A 238 -7.41 17.43 12.54
CA ALA A 238 -7.12 17.56 13.97
C ALA A 238 -7.76 16.46 14.86
N LYS A 239 -8.70 15.67 14.30
CA LYS A 239 -9.35 14.54 14.98
C LYS A 239 -8.66 13.19 14.78
N SER A 240 -8.04 12.89 13.62
CA SER A 240 -7.38 11.61 13.34
C SER A 240 -5.86 11.71 13.24
N ASN A 241 -5.33 12.91 13.02
CA ASN A 241 -3.91 13.22 12.77
C ASN A 241 -3.25 12.38 11.64
N GLN A 242 -4.04 11.61 10.87
CA GLN A 242 -3.56 10.73 9.80
C GLN A 242 -3.98 11.25 8.43
N VAL A 243 -3.04 11.26 7.51
CA VAL A 243 -3.20 11.73 6.13
C VAL A 243 -2.78 10.65 5.17
N LYS A 244 -3.60 10.37 4.17
CA LYS A 244 -3.28 9.51 3.04
C LYS A 244 -2.62 10.34 1.93
N ILE A 245 -1.44 9.90 1.50
CA ILE A 245 -0.67 10.53 0.44
C ILE A 245 -0.58 9.54 -0.73
N GLU A 246 -1.10 9.91 -1.89
CA GLU A 246 -1.14 9.11 -3.10
C GLU A 246 -0.05 9.57 -4.06
N PHE A 247 0.91 8.70 -4.38
CA PHE A 247 2.04 8.99 -5.25
C PHE A 247 1.66 8.83 -6.72
N ALA A 248 1.63 9.94 -7.46
CA ALA A 248 1.24 9.97 -8.87
C ALA A 248 2.45 9.80 -9.80
N ARG A 249 3.51 10.62 -9.60
CA ARG A 249 4.64 10.66 -10.52
C ARG A 249 5.94 11.05 -9.82
N PHE A 250 7.06 10.46 -10.24
CA PHE A 250 8.41 10.90 -9.88
C PHE A 250 8.80 12.15 -10.68
N ILE A 251 9.31 13.19 -10.02
CA ILE A 251 9.72 14.46 -10.65
C ILE A 251 11.23 14.51 -10.83
N ARG A 252 12.01 14.25 -9.77
CA ARG A 252 13.47 14.26 -9.77
C ARG A 252 14.05 13.64 -8.51
N GLN A 253 15.33 13.31 -8.57
CA GLN A 253 16.09 12.91 -7.39
C GLN A 253 16.30 14.08 -6.42
N GLU A 254 16.51 13.76 -5.15
CA GLU A 254 16.95 14.70 -4.14
C GLU A 254 18.34 15.24 -4.49
N ARG A 255 18.57 16.53 -4.25
CA ARG A 255 19.89 17.14 -4.42
C ARG A 255 20.18 18.17 -3.33
N LYS A 256 21.46 18.42 -3.06
CA LYS A 256 21.91 19.49 -2.19
C LYS A 256 21.99 20.80 -2.98
N PHE A 257 21.70 21.92 -2.33
CA PHE A 257 21.75 23.25 -2.90
C PHE A 257 22.84 24.05 -2.21
N ALA A 258 23.57 24.87 -2.96
CA ALA A 258 24.67 25.70 -2.44
C ALA A 258 24.14 26.86 -1.57
N ASN A 259 22.94 27.36 -1.90
CA ASN A 259 22.31 28.49 -1.19
C ASN A 259 20.78 28.48 -1.35
N PHE A 260 20.11 29.36 -0.61
CA PHE A 260 18.65 29.49 -0.61
C PHE A 260 18.07 29.93 -1.97
N GLU A 261 18.76 30.73 -2.74
CA GLU A 261 18.27 31.20 -4.04
C GLU A 261 18.21 30.04 -5.06
N GLU A 262 19.19 29.18 -5.04
CA GLU A 262 19.19 27.95 -5.86
C GLU A 262 18.05 27.02 -5.47
N LEU A 263 17.83 26.81 -4.16
CA LEU A 263 16.71 26.02 -3.66
C LEU A 263 15.36 26.62 -4.10
N LYS A 264 15.17 27.92 -3.94
CA LYS A 264 13.94 28.63 -4.31
C LYS A 264 13.65 28.52 -5.82
N ARG A 265 14.67 28.67 -6.66
CA ARG A 265 14.54 28.49 -8.11
C ARG A 265 14.07 27.08 -8.45
N GLN A 266 14.69 26.07 -7.82
CA GLN A 266 14.31 24.69 -8.07
C GLN A 266 12.88 24.36 -7.60
N ILE A 267 12.46 24.86 -6.44
CA ILE A 267 11.07 24.67 -5.98
C ILE A 267 10.11 25.29 -7.00
N LYS A 268 10.41 26.46 -7.55
CA LYS A 268 9.59 27.09 -8.59
C LYS A 268 9.49 26.20 -9.84
N GLU A 269 10.61 25.65 -10.32
CA GLU A 269 10.62 24.73 -11.47
C GLU A 269 9.81 23.44 -11.19
N ASP A 270 9.89 22.89 -9.98
CA ASP A 270 9.11 21.73 -9.58
C ASP A 270 7.61 22.06 -9.53
N CYS A 271 7.26 23.24 -9.03
CA CYS A 271 5.88 23.76 -9.05
C CYS A 271 5.34 23.90 -10.47
N GLU A 272 6.11 24.44 -11.40
CA GLU A 272 5.72 24.58 -12.80
C GLU A 272 5.43 23.22 -13.46
N LYS A 273 6.22 22.18 -13.13
CA LYS A 273 6.01 20.82 -13.65
C LYS A 273 4.77 20.11 -13.12
N VAL A 274 4.32 20.45 -11.92
CA VAL A 274 3.22 19.75 -11.24
C VAL A 274 1.89 20.52 -11.39
N PHE A 275 1.93 21.84 -11.34
CA PHE A 275 0.73 22.67 -11.24
C PHE A 275 0.31 23.35 -12.56
N ASN A 276 1.13 23.30 -13.58
CA ASN A 276 0.82 23.76 -14.93
C ASN A 276 0.62 22.56 -15.86
#